data_56ca66ebca690ff537a92a67195f50e0
#
_entry.id   56ca66ebca690ff537a92a67195f50e0
#
_cell.length_a   1.000
_cell.length_b   1.000
_cell.length_c   1.000
_cell.angle_alpha   90.00
_cell.angle_beta   90.00
_cell.angle_gamma   90.00
#
_symmetry.space_group_name_H-M   'P 1'
#
loop_
_entity.id
_entity.type
_entity.pdbx_description
1 polymer ?
#
loop_
_entity_poly.entity_id
_entity_poly.type
_entity_poly.pdbx_seq_one_letter_code
_entity_poly.pdbx_strand_id
1 'polypeptide(L)' 'MPLVSVIIPIYNTERFLPKCIESVLAQTLSDIEIILIDDGSTDNSGKICDSYACKDKRIHVTHTPNHGVSH' A
#
# COMPACT_ATOMS: atom_id res chain seq x y z
N MET A 1 -12.33 6.14 14.60
CA MET A 1 -11.01 5.72 15.08
C MET A 1 -10.71 4.31 14.60
N PRO A 2 -9.66 4.10 13.80
CA PRO A 2 -9.38 2.75 13.36
C PRO A 2 -8.90 1.88 14.52
N LEU A 3 -9.34 0.64 14.51
CA LEU A 3 -8.96 -0.32 15.53
C LEU A 3 -7.73 -1.11 15.12
N VAL A 4 -7.48 -1.20 13.83
CA VAL A 4 -6.38 -2.01 13.31
C VAL A 4 -5.69 -1.26 12.19
N SER A 5 -4.37 -1.27 12.21
CA SER A 5 -3.56 -0.74 11.11
C SER A 5 -2.91 -1.92 10.40
N VAL A 6 -3.11 -1.98 9.09
CA VAL A 6 -2.50 -3.00 8.24
C VAL A 6 -1.38 -2.34 7.47
N ILE A 7 -0.16 -2.82 7.67
CA ILE A 7 1.01 -2.25 7.01
C ILE A 7 1.48 -3.21 5.93
N ILE A 8 1.55 -2.73 4.69
CA ILE A 8 1.92 -3.55 3.55
C ILE A 8 3.15 -2.95 2.90
N PRO A 9 4.29 -3.65 2.96
CA PRO A 9 5.48 -3.19 2.26
C PRO A 9 5.33 -3.44 0.76
N ILE A 10 5.71 -2.46 -0.04
CA ILE A 10 5.57 -2.50 -1.49
C ILE A 10 6.94 -2.30 -2.13
N TYR A 11 7.31 -3.21 -3.02
CA TYR A 11 8.50 -3.03 -3.84
C TYR A 11 8.36 -3.81 -5.13
N ASN A 12 8.22 -3.09 -6.24
CA ASN A 12 8.13 -3.68 -7.58
C ASN A 12 7.12 -4.82 -7.67
N THR A 13 5.90 -4.56 -7.19
CA THR A 13 4.84 -5.56 -7.15
C THR A 13 3.64 -5.16 -7.99
N GLU A 14 3.84 -4.37 -9.05
CA GLU A 14 2.71 -3.83 -9.79
C GLU A 14 1.76 -4.90 -10.32
N ARG A 15 2.27 -6.09 -10.64
CA ARG A 15 1.43 -7.16 -11.15
C ARG A 15 0.43 -7.68 -10.13
N PHE A 16 0.83 -7.70 -8.87
CA PHE A 16 0.03 -8.30 -7.81
C PHE A 16 -0.67 -7.26 -6.94
N LEU A 17 -0.23 -6.02 -7.04
CA LEU A 17 -0.63 -4.99 -6.11
C LEU A 17 -2.12 -4.71 -6.13
N PRO A 18 -2.76 -4.50 -7.30
CA PRO A 18 -4.20 -4.24 -7.29
C PRO A 18 -4.98 -5.37 -6.63
N LYS A 19 -4.62 -6.60 -6.96
CA LYS A 19 -5.31 -7.75 -6.40
C LYS A 19 -5.10 -7.83 -4.89
N CYS A 20 -3.89 -7.54 -4.44
CA CYS A 20 -3.57 -7.57 -3.01
C CYS A 20 -4.40 -6.52 -2.25
N ILE A 21 -4.43 -5.30 -2.75
CA ILE A 21 -5.17 -4.22 -2.10
C ILE A 21 -6.67 -4.54 -2.09
N GLU A 22 -7.20 -4.98 -3.23
CA GLU A 22 -8.61 -5.31 -3.32
C GLU A 22 -8.99 -6.43 -2.36
N SER A 23 -8.11 -7.42 -2.23
CA SER A 23 -8.34 -8.53 -1.32
C SER A 23 -8.42 -8.05 0.13
N VAL A 24 -7.51 -7.17 0.52
CA VAL A 24 -7.51 -6.62 1.88
C VAL A 24 -8.79 -5.81 2.12
N LEU A 25 -9.16 -4.98 1.17
CA LEU A 25 -10.37 -4.15 1.31
C LEU A 25 -11.62 -5.01 1.41
N ALA A 26 -11.64 -6.14 0.70
CA ALA A 26 -12.80 -7.02 0.71
C ALA A 26 -12.95 -7.79 2.02
N GLN A 27 -11.85 -8.03 2.71
CA GLN A 27 -11.86 -8.84 3.92
C GLN A 27 -11.97 -8.04 5.19
N THR A 28 -11.80 -6.74 5.12
CA THR A 28 -11.66 -5.94 6.32
C THR A 28 -12.95 -5.20 6.65
N LEU A 29 -13.05 -4.85 7.92
CA LEU A 29 -14.15 -4.02 8.41
C LEU A 29 -13.82 -2.56 8.13
N SER A 30 -14.82 -1.70 8.33
CA SER A 30 -14.65 -0.28 8.07
C SER A 30 -13.68 0.40 9.03
N ASP A 31 -13.41 -0.20 10.17
CA ASP A 31 -12.57 0.42 11.20
C ASP A 31 -11.12 -0.01 11.07
N ILE A 32 -10.59 0.11 9.86
CA ILE A 32 -9.19 -0.21 9.62
C ILE A 32 -8.51 0.93 8.90
N GLU A 33 -7.20 0.90 8.98
CA GLU A 33 -6.33 1.82 8.29
C GLU A 33 -5.31 0.98 7.53
N ILE A 34 -5.11 1.26 6.25
CA ILE A 34 -4.16 0.51 5.42
C ILE A 34 -3.02 1.44 5.07
N ILE A 35 -1.81 1.03 5.43
CA ILE A 35 -0.62 1.83 5.18
C ILE A 35 0.25 1.09 4.17
N LEU A 36 0.37 1.68 2.98
CA LEU A 36 1.20 1.12 1.92
C LEU A 36 2.54 1.83 1.94
N ILE A 37 3.60 1.08 2.15
CA ILE A 37 4.94 1.67 2.19
C ILE A 37 5.65 1.27 0.90
N ASP A 38 5.76 2.23 0.00
CA ASP A 38 6.42 2.03 -1.28
C ASP A 38 7.92 2.31 -1.10
N ASP A 39 8.71 1.27 -1.05
CA ASP A 39 10.14 1.36 -0.77
C ASP A 39 10.94 1.48 -2.07
N GLY A 40 10.77 2.62 -2.75
CA GLY A 40 11.56 2.92 -3.92
C GLY A 40 11.26 2.07 -5.13
N SER A 41 10.00 1.70 -5.35
CA SER A 41 9.62 0.90 -6.50
C SER A 41 9.98 1.61 -7.80
N THR A 42 10.54 0.86 -8.74
CA THR A 42 10.91 1.38 -10.05
C THR A 42 9.85 1.10 -11.11
N ASP A 43 8.85 0.31 -10.78
CA ASP A 43 7.72 0.06 -11.67
C ASP A 43 6.55 0.99 -11.32
N ASN A 44 5.33 0.62 -11.69
CA ASN A 44 4.15 1.44 -11.44
C ASN A 44 3.52 1.22 -10.07
N SER A 45 4.19 0.48 -9.18
CA SER A 45 3.63 0.20 -7.86
C SER A 45 3.27 1.47 -7.11
N GLY A 46 4.16 2.46 -7.12
CA GLY A 46 3.90 3.73 -6.42
C GLY A 46 2.67 4.44 -6.96
N LYS A 47 2.50 4.44 -8.28
CA LYS A 47 1.34 5.08 -8.91
C LYS A 47 0.06 4.34 -8.56
N ILE A 48 0.13 3.02 -8.51
CA ILE A 48 -1.02 2.22 -8.15
C ILE A 48 -1.43 2.50 -6.70
N CYS A 49 -0.46 2.58 -5.80
CA CYS A 49 -0.74 2.93 -4.41
C CYS A 49 -1.45 4.28 -4.31
N ASP A 50 -0.93 5.28 -5.00
CA ASP A 50 -1.51 6.62 -4.97
C ASP A 50 -2.93 6.61 -5.50
N SER A 51 -3.18 5.84 -6.55
CA SER A 51 -4.51 5.73 -7.13
C SER A 51 -5.50 5.16 -6.11
N TYR A 52 -5.11 4.13 -5.40
CA TYR A 52 -5.99 3.55 -4.39
C TYR A 52 -6.21 4.48 -3.20
N ALA A 53 -5.18 5.21 -2.80
CA ALA A 53 -5.31 6.16 -1.70
C ALA A 53 -6.30 7.26 -2.04
N CYS A 54 -6.37 7.65 -3.31
CA CYS A 54 -7.35 8.65 -3.76
C CYS A 54 -8.77 8.11 -3.72
N LYS A 55 -8.93 6.81 -3.91
CA LYS A 55 -10.26 6.19 -3.97
C LYS A 55 -10.81 5.82 -2.60
N ASP A 56 -9.94 5.57 -1.63
CA ASP A 56 -10.37 5.07 -0.33
C ASP A 56 -9.61 5.79 0.77
N LYS A 57 -10.37 6.44 1.66
CA LYS A 57 -9.79 7.23 2.73
C LYS A 57 -9.02 6.40 3.75
N ARG A 58 -9.26 5.10 3.79
CA ARG A 58 -8.57 4.22 4.73
C ARG A 58 -7.15 3.91 4.29
N ILE A 59 -6.81 4.23 3.05
CA ILE A 59 -5.50 3.90 2.48
C ILE A 59 -4.58 5.10 2.56
N HIS A 60 -3.44 4.88 3.17
CA HIS A 60 -2.38 5.88 3.28
C HIS A 60 -1.14 5.33 2.60
N VAL A 61 -0.42 6.19 1.88
CA VAL A 61 0.75 5.77 1.13
C VAL A 61 1.95 6.57 1.60
N THR A 62 3.06 5.88 1.83
CA THR A 62 4.33 6.50 2.13
C THR A 62 5.34 6.03 1.10
N HIS A 63 5.98 6.97 0.43
CA HIS A 63 7.04 6.66 -0.53
C HIS A 63 8.38 6.89 0.13
N THR A 64 9.23 5.87 0.12
CA THR A 64 10.57 5.99 0.69
C THR A 64 11.60 5.63 -0.37
N PRO A 65 12.81 6.16 -0.27
CA PRO A 65 13.87 5.71 -1.16
C PRO A 65 14.21 4.25 -0.85
N ASN A 66 14.70 3.55 -1.86
CA ASN A 66 15.05 2.15 -1.70
C ASN A 66 16.24 2.01 -0.75
N HIS A 67 16.03 1.38 0.38
CA HIS A 67 17.08 1.15 1.38
C HIS A 67 17.50 -0.30 1.46
N GLY A 68 16.86 -1.16 0.70
CA GLY A 68 16.98 -2.59 0.92
C GLY A 68 18.38 -3.16 0.78
N VAL A 69 19.22 -2.51 0.01
CA VAL A 69 20.55 -3.02 -0.26
C VAL A 69 21.66 -2.25 0.43
N SER A 70 21.33 -1.22 1.13
CA SER A 70 22.34 -0.34 1.65
C SER A 70 22.94 -0.82 2.97
N HIS A 71 22.53 -1.95 3.39
CA HIS A 71 23.07 -2.46 4.66
C HIS A 71 23.04 -3.91 4.75
#